data_a6bd04fa7e44ab204a00751f4ea0ca74
#
_entry.id   a6bd04fa7e44ab204a00751f4ea0ca74
#
_cell.length_a   1.000
_cell.length_b   1.000
_cell.length_c   1.000
_cell.angle_alpha   90.00
_cell.angle_beta   90.00
_cell.angle_gamma   90.00
#
_symmetry.space_group_name_H-M   'P 1'
#
loop_
_entity.id
_entity.type
_entity.pdbx_description
1 polymer ?
#
loop_
_entity_poly.entity_id
_entity_poly.type
_entity_poly.pdbx_seq_one_letter_code
_entity_poly.pdbx_strand_id
1 'polypeptide(L)'
;MSVLAPRTRVDVALPPDVPLADLLPVLLDMTGESGAGARGAWTLAPLGQGPVDPSRTLASLGVLDGDQLVLRRRADAAPPPLFDDVVDAVAEATPASYRAWGPGLARVLGLCGLALGLAGAVLALVVAGRGPGTAGGLGTAAVAGVAALGALAAAAVCTRVVDGTAAGPVLAAGAVALAGVAGVAAVPWGAVGPAASLAATAGAPQLLLGAVLAAAVAAASLLALGRAGRAGVAALLGALTAAVLVALATGVATLVDAGDAAGIAAGAGALALVASALLPRTGIALARLPLPRVPASAEELADDPGVAEHADIERRADRAHAALSGLVLGCGAVTAGAVTVLALAPVGGWRGVAGWVLAVLLTLLLALRSRTYANGVQAVALLVCALFAGAGLVVGWLLVAPPAVAMLAVPAVALAAGAGAFVLGVVVPRRRFSPVARRAVDIAEAVGIAAVLPVALAVMDLYTAMRLL
;
A
#
# COMPACT_ATOMS: atom_id res chain seq x y z
N MET A 1 21.01 35.57 6.66
CA MET A 1 20.49 34.64 7.70
C MET A 1 19.64 35.42 8.68
N SER A 2 18.59 34.81 9.26
CA SER A 2 17.75 35.44 10.30
C SER A 2 18.10 34.85 11.66
N VAL A 3 18.45 35.71 12.62
CA VAL A 3 18.69 35.31 14.01
C VAL A 3 17.45 35.66 14.85
N LEU A 4 16.81 34.65 15.42
CA LEU A 4 15.67 34.75 16.31
C LEU A 4 16.14 34.79 17.75
N ALA A 5 16.03 35.91 18.42
CA ALA A 5 16.24 36.07 19.85
C ALA A 5 14.89 36.05 20.60
N PRO A 6 14.85 35.87 21.95
CA PRO A 6 13.60 35.79 22.70
C PRO A 6 12.68 36.99 22.54
N ARG A 7 13.22 38.16 22.25
CA ARG A 7 12.45 39.41 22.14
C ARG A 7 12.55 40.08 20.78
N THR A 8 13.51 39.63 19.92
CA THR A 8 13.86 40.37 18.71
C THR A 8 14.26 39.38 17.61
N ARG A 9 13.98 39.76 16.37
CA ARG A 9 14.51 39.09 15.19
C ARG A 9 15.42 40.04 14.46
N VAL A 10 16.63 39.60 14.12
CA VAL A 10 17.61 40.40 13.38
C VAL A 10 18.07 39.62 12.17
N ASP A 11 18.02 40.31 11.00
CA ASP A 11 18.55 39.74 9.76
C ASP A 11 19.99 40.24 9.58
N VAL A 12 20.95 39.29 9.60
CA VAL A 12 22.38 39.61 9.54
C VAL A 12 23.11 38.75 8.51
N ALA A 13 24.15 39.32 7.92
CA ALA A 13 25.13 38.56 7.15
C ALA A 13 26.25 38.12 8.10
N LEU A 14 26.37 36.82 8.36
CA LEU A 14 27.41 36.24 9.21
C LEU A 14 28.45 35.57 8.37
N PRO A 15 29.76 35.75 8.69
CA PRO A 15 30.82 35.05 7.99
C PRO A 15 30.77 33.53 8.27
N PRO A 16 30.82 32.67 7.24
CA PRO A 16 30.63 31.24 7.40
C PRO A 16 31.78 30.51 8.09
N ASP A 17 33.01 31.10 8.04
CA ASP A 17 34.23 30.47 8.49
C ASP A 17 34.67 30.89 9.91
N VAL A 18 33.88 31.74 10.58
CA VAL A 18 34.17 32.20 11.94
C VAL A 18 33.50 31.29 12.95
N PRO A 19 34.20 30.86 14.04
CA PRO A 19 33.60 30.08 15.10
C PRO A 19 32.42 30.81 15.74
N LEU A 20 31.36 30.03 16.12
CA LEU A 20 30.18 30.59 16.75
C LEU A 20 30.46 31.32 18.06
N ALA A 21 31.52 30.91 18.77
CA ALA A 21 31.97 31.56 20.01
C ALA A 21 32.33 33.03 19.78
N ASP A 22 32.92 33.39 18.63
CA ASP A 22 33.36 34.74 18.29
C ASP A 22 32.17 35.59 17.76
N LEU A 23 31.19 34.97 17.14
CA LEU A 23 29.98 35.61 16.63
C LEU A 23 28.94 35.92 17.72
N LEU A 24 28.94 35.12 18.78
CA LEU A 24 27.93 35.20 19.84
C LEU A 24 27.89 36.57 20.56
N PRO A 25 29.02 37.21 20.94
CA PRO A 25 29.04 38.50 21.60
C PRO A 25 28.42 39.59 20.73
N VAL A 26 28.71 39.60 19.45
CA VAL A 26 28.18 40.56 18.48
C VAL A 26 26.68 40.41 18.31
N LEU A 27 26.22 39.16 18.24
CA LEU A 27 24.79 38.85 18.13
C LEU A 27 24.00 39.25 19.40
N LEU A 28 24.60 39.05 20.57
CA LEU A 28 23.99 39.47 21.84
C LEU A 28 23.87 41.01 21.95
N ASP A 29 24.84 41.72 21.44
CA ASP A 29 24.80 43.17 21.40
C ASP A 29 23.75 43.70 20.43
N MET A 30 23.69 43.13 19.23
CA MET A 30 22.70 43.45 18.20
C MET A 30 21.25 43.12 18.60
N THR A 31 21.04 42.10 19.42
CA THR A 31 19.72 41.67 19.89
C THR A 31 19.30 42.31 21.21
N GLY A 32 20.19 43.13 21.84
CA GLY A 32 19.93 43.78 23.11
C GLY A 32 19.93 42.86 24.33
N GLU A 33 20.48 41.65 24.18
CA GLU A 33 20.56 40.63 25.25
C GLU A 33 21.94 40.64 25.97
N SER A 34 22.75 41.68 25.76
CA SER A 34 24.07 41.91 26.37
C SER A 34 23.93 42.42 27.80
N GLY A 35 23.64 41.56 28.77
CA GLY A 35 23.65 41.87 30.20
C GLY A 35 24.89 41.34 30.94
N ALA A 36 25.20 41.94 32.11
CA ALA A 36 26.29 41.49 32.95
C ALA A 36 26.08 39.99 33.38
N GLY A 37 26.93 39.10 32.87
CA GLY A 37 26.80 37.64 33.03
C GLY A 37 26.40 36.88 31.78
N ALA A 38 26.17 37.56 30.65
CA ALA A 38 25.62 36.93 29.43
C ALA A 38 26.60 36.04 28.65
N ARG A 39 27.89 36.20 28.79
CA ARG A 39 28.92 35.56 27.90
C ARG A 39 29.04 34.03 28.00
N GLY A 40 28.47 33.37 28.99
CA GLY A 40 28.51 31.90 29.12
C GLY A 40 27.15 31.22 29.05
N ALA A 41 26.07 31.99 29.02
CA ALA A 41 24.71 31.50 29.18
C ALA A 41 23.92 31.37 27.86
N TRP A 42 24.47 31.79 26.73
CA TRP A 42 23.78 31.79 25.45
C TRP A 42 24.39 30.82 24.45
N THR A 43 23.56 30.23 23.62
CA THR A 43 23.98 29.37 22.52
C THR A 43 23.12 29.66 21.27
N LEU A 44 23.74 29.43 20.13
CA LEU A 44 23.07 29.54 18.84
C LEU A 44 22.77 28.13 18.33
N ALA A 45 21.60 27.93 17.75
CA ALA A 45 21.21 26.66 17.15
C ALA A 45 20.39 26.91 15.89
N PRO A 46 20.51 26.07 14.84
CA PRO A 46 19.52 26.07 13.75
C PRO A 46 18.13 25.76 14.26
N LEU A 47 17.10 26.32 13.59
CA LEU A 47 15.71 26.09 13.99
C LEU A 47 15.37 24.60 14.02
N GLY A 48 14.88 24.11 15.16
CA GLY A 48 14.49 22.69 15.32
C GLY A 48 15.65 21.75 15.71
N GLN A 49 16.89 22.25 15.85
CA GLN A 49 18.02 21.49 16.30
C GLN A 49 18.44 21.82 17.74
N GLY A 50 19.21 20.94 18.36
CA GLY A 50 19.78 21.16 19.69
C GLY A 50 20.91 22.22 19.69
N PRO A 51 21.39 22.63 20.91
CA PRO A 51 22.50 23.55 21.04
C PRO A 51 23.74 23.03 20.34
N VAL A 52 24.40 23.93 19.60
CA VAL A 52 25.60 23.57 18.83
C VAL A 52 26.86 23.92 19.63
N ASP A 53 27.92 23.15 19.41
CA ASP A 53 29.25 23.41 19.99
C ASP A 53 29.76 24.77 19.52
N PRO A 54 30.08 25.69 20.45
CA PRO A 54 30.57 27.04 20.13
C PRO A 54 31.85 27.09 19.29
N SER A 55 32.62 26.03 19.29
CA SER A 55 33.86 25.94 18.51
C SER A 55 33.63 25.68 17.01
N ARG A 56 32.42 25.30 16.61
CA ARG A 56 32.08 25.03 15.21
C ARG A 56 31.77 26.30 14.45
N THR A 57 31.99 26.25 13.12
CA THR A 57 31.67 27.33 12.18
C THR A 57 30.33 27.08 11.51
N LEU A 58 29.67 28.13 10.99
CA LEU A 58 28.40 27.99 10.24
C LEU A 58 28.55 27.08 9.02
N ALA A 59 29.69 27.17 8.32
CA ALA A 59 29.99 26.28 7.20
C ALA A 59 30.08 24.81 7.63
N SER A 60 30.68 24.51 8.79
CA SER A 60 30.79 23.14 9.31
C SER A 60 29.44 22.55 9.76
N LEU A 61 28.46 23.40 9.99
CA LEU A 61 27.08 23.03 10.37
C LEU A 61 26.16 22.90 9.17
N GLY A 62 26.63 23.25 7.97
CA GLY A 62 25.82 23.21 6.75
C GLY A 62 24.74 24.28 6.70
N VAL A 63 24.88 25.37 7.46
CA VAL A 63 23.92 26.48 7.49
C VAL A 63 24.08 27.30 6.20
N LEU A 64 22.97 27.53 5.50
CA LEU A 64 22.93 28.23 4.23
C LEU A 64 22.39 29.67 4.40
N ASP A 65 22.61 30.50 3.37
CA ASP A 65 21.99 31.83 3.32
C ASP A 65 20.47 31.72 3.28
N GLY A 66 19.82 32.48 4.19
CA GLY A 66 18.37 32.43 4.37
C GLY A 66 17.92 31.55 5.53
N ASP A 67 18.78 30.72 6.09
CA ASP A 67 18.44 29.86 7.23
C ASP A 67 18.15 30.69 8.51
N GLN A 68 17.32 30.09 9.37
CA GLN A 68 16.96 30.68 10.64
C GLN A 68 17.77 30.08 11.77
N LEU A 69 18.45 30.91 12.54
CA LEU A 69 19.19 30.56 13.74
C LEU A 69 18.42 31.08 14.97
N VAL A 70 18.36 30.28 16.00
CA VAL A 70 17.69 30.64 17.26
C VAL A 70 18.75 30.89 18.34
N LEU A 71 18.72 32.10 18.89
CA LEU A 71 19.52 32.46 20.03
C LEU A 71 18.76 32.10 21.31
N ARG A 72 19.27 31.11 22.04
CA ARG A 72 18.68 30.64 23.30
C ARG A 72 19.68 30.82 24.44
N ARG A 73 19.17 31.09 25.63
CA ARG A 73 19.98 30.85 26.81
C ARG A 73 20.35 29.38 26.79
N ARG A 74 21.61 29.07 27.04
CA ARG A 74 22.04 27.73 27.40
C ARG A 74 21.15 27.41 28.60
N ALA A 75 20.01 26.80 28.35
CA ALA A 75 19.12 26.37 29.40
C ALA A 75 20.01 25.66 30.39
N ASP A 76 19.85 25.94 31.65
CA ASP A 76 20.44 25.18 32.70
C ASP A 76 20.28 23.72 32.29
N ALA A 77 21.27 23.21 31.57
CA ALA A 77 21.48 21.78 31.50
C ALA A 77 21.73 21.49 32.97
N ALA A 78 20.68 21.04 33.65
CA ALA A 78 20.79 20.55 35.00
C ALA A 78 22.06 19.72 35.00
N PRO A 79 22.99 19.95 35.94
CA PRO A 79 24.20 19.13 36.04
C PRO A 79 23.71 17.68 35.94
N PRO A 80 24.39 16.80 35.20
CA PRO A 80 23.96 15.43 35.03
C PRO A 80 23.55 14.93 36.40
N PRO A 81 22.33 14.36 36.57
CA PRO A 81 21.83 13.97 37.87
C PRO A 81 22.87 13.06 38.50
N LEU A 82 23.35 13.46 39.71
CA LEU A 82 24.20 12.63 40.53
C LEU A 82 23.28 11.53 41.10
N PHE A 83 23.38 10.34 40.50
CA PHE A 83 22.63 9.18 40.95
C PHE A 83 23.28 8.61 42.20
N ASP A 84 22.61 8.66 43.32
CA ASP A 84 23.01 7.99 44.59
C ASP A 84 22.72 6.47 44.51
N ASP A 85 21.87 6.04 43.58
CA ASP A 85 21.50 4.64 43.40
C ASP A 85 21.70 4.20 41.94
N VAL A 86 22.28 3.02 41.74
CA VAL A 86 22.49 2.37 40.46
C VAL A 86 21.16 2.10 39.75
N VAL A 87 20.06 1.89 40.49
CA VAL A 87 18.73 1.64 39.93
C VAL A 87 18.20 2.88 39.24
N ASP A 88 18.37 4.07 39.82
CA ASP A 88 17.97 5.35 39.23
C ASP A 88 18.85 5.68 37.99
N ALA A 89 20.15 5.41 38.05
CA ALA A 89 21.05 5.57 36.93
C ALA A 89 20.67 4.67 35.73
N VAL A 90 20.26 3.42 36.01
CA VAL A 90 19.79 2.47 34.99
C VAL A 90 18.42 2.88 34.44
N ALA A 91 17.52 3.40 35.29
CA ALA A 91 16.21 3.87 34.84
C ALA A 91 16.31 5.07 33.91
N GLU A 92 17.23 6.03 34.19
CA GLU A 92 17.49 7.21 33.36
C GLU A 92 18.30 6.87 32.10
N ALA A 93 19.21 5.88 32.21
CA ALA A 93 19.99 5.37 31.06
C ALA A 93 19.17 4.47 30.15
N THR A 94 17.86 4.25 30.44
CA THR A 94 17.00 3.44 29.57
C THR A 94 16.95 4.08 28.17
N PRO A 95 17.44 3.39 27.13
CA PRO A 95 17.56 3.99 25.80
C PRO A 95 16.20 4.49 25.31
N ALA A 96 16.18 5.61 24.58
CA ALA A 96 14.97 6.11 23.90
C ALA A 96 14.35 5.07 22.93
N SER A 97 15.08 4.00 22.62
CA SER A 97 14.62 2.84 21.87
C SER A 97 13.79 1.84 22.69
N TYR A 98 13.81 1.94 24.04
CA TYR A 98 13.00 1.08 24.89
C TYR A 98 11.52 1.44 24.75
N ARG A 99 10.78 0.57 24.10
CA ARG A 99 9.32 0.68 24.00
C ARG A 99 8.69 -0.12 25.15
N ALA A 100 8.34 0.55 26.22
CA ALA A 100 7.54 -0.05 27.27
C ALA A 100 6.22 -0.60 26.70
N TRP A 101 5.74 -1.70 27.29
CA TRP A 101 4.39 -2.19 26.99
C TRP A 101 3.36 -1.09 27.28
N GLY A 102 2.64 -0.66 26.27
CA GLY A 102 1.68 0.42 26.40
C GLY A 102 0.42 0.19 25.55
N PRO A 103 -0.60 1.04 25.69
CA PRO A 103 -1.88 0.91 24.98
C PRO A 103 -1.72 0.84 23.46
N GLY A 104 -0.68 1.48 22.90
CA GLY A 104 -0.39 1.46 21.47
C GLY A 104 0.01 0.07 20.96
N LEU A 105 0.92 -0.60 21.65
CA LEU A 105 1.34 -1.97 21.30
C LEU A 105 0.21 -2.97 21.53
N ALA A 106 -0.52 -2.85 22.65
CA ALA A 106 -1.69 -3.69 22.91
C ALA A 106 -2.74 -3.58 21.82
N ARG A 107 -3.00 -2.34 21.32
CA ARG A 107 -3.92 -2.09 20.21
C ARG A 107 -3.46 -2.76 18.92
N VAL A 108 -2.18 -2.64 18.56
CA VAL A 108 -1.63 -3.29 17.34
C VAL A 108 -1.78 -4.80 17.44
N LEU A 109 -1.40 -5.41 18.58
CA LEU A 109 -1.55 -6.86 18.77
C LEU A 109 -3.01 -7.30 18.76
N GLY A 110 -3.92 -6.53 19.36
CA GLY A 110 -5.37 -6.81 19.30
C GLY A 110 -5.90 -6.78 17.86
N LEU A 111 -5.48 -5.80 17.06
CA LEU A 111 -5.86 -5.71 15.64
C LEU A 111 -5.27 -6.85 14.80
N CYS A 112 -4.02 -7.25 15.07
CA CYS A 112 -3.41 -8.42 14.42
C CYS A 112 -4.15 -9.71 14.80
N GLY A 113 -4.50 -9.88 16.09
CA GLY A 113 -5.29 -11.03 16.55
C GLY A 113 -6.67 -11.09 15.91
N LEU A 114 -7.35 -9.94 15.79
CA LEU A 114 -8.63 -9.82 15.09
C LEU A 114 -8.50 -10.21 13.61
N ALA A 115 -7.49 -9.67 12.92
CA ALA A 115 -7.26 -9.97 11.51
C ALA A 115 -6.94 -11.46 11.28
N LEU A 116 -6.10 -12.06 12.15
CA LEU A 116 -5.79 -13.49 12.10
C LEU A 116 -7.02 -14.36 12.41
N GLY A 117 -7.84 -13.97 13.38
CA GLY A 117 -9.09 -14.67 13.69
C GLY A 117 -10.07 -14.66 12.52
N LEU A 118 -10.24 -13.49 11.87
CA LEU A 118 -11.08 -13.37 10.67
C LEU A 118 -10.51 -14.18 9.49
N ALA A 119 -9.21 -14.12 9.26
CA ALA A 119 -8.55 -14.92 8.21
C ALA A 119 -8.70 -16.42 8.48
N GLY A 120 -8.56 -16.86 9.73
CA GLY A 120 -8.80 -18.24 10.16
C GLY A 120 -10.25 -18.69 9.93
N ALA A 121 -11.21 -17.83 10.25
CA ALA A 121 -12.64 -18.11 9.99
C ALA A 121 -12.93 -18.23 8.49
N VAL A 122 -12.41 -17.33 7.67
CA VAL A 122 -12.52 -17.39 6.20
C VAL A 122 -11.92 -18.68 5.67
N LEU A 123 -10.70 -19.05 6.10
CA LEU A 123 -10.03 -20.29 5.67
C LEU A 123 -10.82 -21.51 6.10
N ALA A 124 -11.31 -21.57 7.33
CA ALA A 124 -12.10 -22.68 7.84
C ALA A 124 -13.40 -22.89 7.02
N LEU A 125 -14.09 -21.79 6.69
CA LEU A 125 -15.31 -21.83 5.88
C LEU A 125 -15.03 -22.21 4.42
N VAL A 126 -13.92 -21.75 3.84
CA VAL A 126 -13.50 -22.19 2.51
C VAL A 126 -13.19 -23.69 2.48
N VAL A 127 -12.55 -24.22 3.51
CA VAL A 127 -12.28 -25.67 3.60
C VAL A 127 -13.56 -26.46 3.86
N ALA A 128 -14.42 -25.99 4.76
CA ALA A 128 -15.69 -26.65 5.09
C ALA A 128 -16.67 -26.69 3.90
N GLY A 129 -16.70 -25.62 3.10
CA GLY A 129 -17.58 -25.53 1.93
C GLY A 129 -17.27 -26.52 0.79
N ARG A 130 -16.16 -27.22 0.85
CA ARG A 130 -15.73 -28.25 -0.11
C ARG A 130 -16.27 -29.64 0.18
N GLY A 131 -17.02 -29.81 1.27
CA GLY A 131 -17.62 -31.09 1.60
C GLY A 131 -18.56 -31.59 0.48
N PRO A 132 -18.70 -32.92 0.31
CA PRO A 132 -19.59 -33.47 -0.71
C PRO A 132 -21.05 -33.15 -0.37
N GLY A 133 -21.76 -32.63 -1.37
CA GLY A 133 -23.22 -32.43 -1.31
C GLY A 133 -23.65 -30.96 -1.15
N THR A 134 -24.86 -30.69 -1.65
CA THR A 134 -25.49 -29.35 -1.63
C THR A 134 -25.74 -28.82 -0.23
N ALA A 135 -25.98 -29.67 0.75
CA ALA A 135 -26.24 -29.30 2.14
C ALA A 135 -25.03 -28.65 2.82
N GLY A 136 -23.80 -29.15 2.55
CA GLY A 136 -22.56 -28.57 3.08
C GLY A 136 -22.30 -27.17 2.52
N GLY A 137 -22.52 -26.97 1.22
CA GLY A 137 -22.35 -25.67 0.56
C GLY A 137 -23.31 -24.61 1.07
N LEU A 138 -24.61 -24.91 1.13
CA LEU A 138 -25.65 -23.99 1.62
C LEU A 138 -25.49 -23.67 3.12
N GLY A 139 -25.11 -24.66 3.94
CA GLY A 139 -24.80 -24.46 5.35
C GLY A 139 -23.62 -23.51 5.53
N THR A 140 -22.54 -23.73 4.77
CA THR A 140 -21.36 -22.82 4.78
C THR A 140 -21.72 -21.42 4.29
N ALA A 141 -22.54 -21.31 3.24
CA ALA A 141 -23.01 -20.02 2.73
C ALA A 141 -23.80 -19.24 3.77
N ALA A 142 -24.72 -19.94 4.48
CA ALA A 142 -25.52 -19.32 5.54
C ALA A 142 -24.65 -18.84 6.72
N VAL A 143 -23.74 -19.68 7.21
CA VAL A 143 -22.81 -19.31 8.30
C VAL A 143 -21.92 -18.15 7.89
N ALA A 144 -21.33 -18.19 6.69
CA ALA A 144 -20.47 -17.12 6.17
C ALA A 144 -21.27 -15.80 5.98
N GLY A 145 -22.51 -15.88 5.48
CA GLY A 145 -23.39 -14.73 5.30
C GLY A 145 -23.78 -14.07 6.63
N VAL A 146 -24.17 -14.85 7.64
CA VAL A 146 -24.49 -14.35 8.98
C VAL A 146 -23.24 -13.73 9.61
N ALA A 147 -22.06 -14.38 9.51
CA ALA A 147 -20.80 -13.86 10.02
C ALA A 147 -20.40 -12.55 9.31
N ALA A 148 -20.61 -12.44 7.99
CA ALA A 148 -20.35 -11.23 7.23
C ALA A 148 -21.22 -10.06 7.71
N LEU A 149 -22.52 -10.29 7.90
CA LEU A 149 -23.46 -9.27 8.42
C LEU A 149 -23.11 -8.88 9.85
N GLY A 150 -22.76 -9.85 10.70
CA GLY A 150 -22.31 -9.59 12.08
C GLY A 150 -21.03 -8.77 12.13
N ALA A 151 -20.03 -9.10 11.28
CA ALA A 151 -18.79 -8.35 11.18
C ALA A 151 -19.00 -6.93 10.65
N LEU A 152 -19.91 -6.74 9.67
CA LEU A 152 -20.26 -5.42 9.15
C LEU A 152 -20.97 -4.57 10.21
N ALA A 153 -21.92 -5.16 10.96
CA ALA A 153 -22.60 -4.48 12.06
C ALA A 153 -21.61 -4.09 13.16
N ALA A 154 -20.70 -5.00 13.56
CA ALA A 154 -19.66 -4.74 14.51
C ALA A 154 -18.71 -3.62 14.03
N ALA A 155 -18.35 -3.61 12.74
CA ALA A 155 -17.55 -2.55 12.12
C ALA A 155 -18.23 -1.18 12.24
N ALA A 156 -19.53 -1.11 11.95
CA ALA A 156 -20.32 0.11 12.06
C ALA A 156 -20.42 0.60 13.51
N VAL A 157 -20.64 -0.29 14.47
CA VAL A 157 -20.65 0.04 15.90
C VAL A 157 -19.29 0.54 16.36
N CYS A 158 -18.19 -0.15 16.01
CA CYS A 158 -16.85 0.24 16.39
C CYS A 158 -16.50 1.65 15.89
N THR A 159 -16.92 2.04 14.69
CA THR A 159 -16.59 3.35 14.11
C THR A 159 -17.52 4.47 14.54
N ARG A 160 -18.78 4.18 14.85
CA ARG A 160 -19.79 5.20 15.18
C ARG A 160 -20.00 5.42 16.66
N VAL A 161 -19.81 4.36 17.46
CA VAL A 161 -20.12 4.38 18.91
C VAL A 161 -18.85 4.39 19.76
N VAL A 162 -17.82 3.62 19.38
CA VAL A 162 -16.63 3.38 20.20
C VAL A 162 -15.43 4.22 19.74
N ASP A 163 -15.56 5.06 18.68
CA ASP A 163 -14.46 5.80 18.04
C ASP A 163 -13.25 4.91 17.65
N GLY A 164 -13.51 3.62 17.44
CA GLY A 164 -12.51 2.60 17.08
C GLY A 164 -12.09 2.68 15.61
N THR A 165 -11.50 3.81 15.20
CA THR A 165 -11.16 4.12 13.80
C THR A 165 -10.29 3.07 13.10
N ALA A 166 -9.58 2.21 13.83
CA ALA A 166 -8.73 1.17 13.27
C ALA A 166 -9.41 -0.23 13.24
N ALA A 167 -10.25 -0.55 14.24
CA ALA A 167 -10.91 -1.86 14.31
C ALA A 167 -12.03 -2.00 13.27
N GLY A 168 -12.78 -0.92 13.02
CA GLY A 168 -13.86 -0.93 12.04
C GLY A 168 -13.44 -1.38 10.63
N PRO A 169 -12.40 -0.80 10.02
CA PRO A 169 -11.91 -1.24 8.72
C PRO A 169 -11.42 -2.70 8.68
N VAL A 170 -10.83 -3.21 9.76
CA VAL A 170 -10.40 -4.62 9.84
C VAL A 170 -11.61 -5.56 9.85
N LEU A 171 -12.62 -5.24 10.66
CA LEU A 171 -13.88 -5.98 10.69
C LEU A 171 -14.60 -5.93 9.34
N ALA A 172 -14.65 -4.76 8.70
CA ALA A 172 -15.26 -4.59 7.39
C ALA A 172 -14.52 -5.38 6.30
N ALA A 173 -13.19 -5.42 6.31
CA ALA A 173 -12.41 -6.26 5.40
C ALA A 173 -12.71 -7.75 5.61
N GLY A 174 -12.85 -8.18 6.86
CA GLY A 174 -13.31 -9.53 7.21
C GLY A 174 -14.73 -9.81 6.70
N ALA A 175 -15.64 -8.85 6.85
CA ALA A 175 -17.01 -8.96 6.34
C ALA A 175 -17.04 -9.13 4.81
N VAL A 176 -16.22 -8.40 4.07
CA VAL A 176 -16.07 -8.52 2.61
C VAL A 176 -15.57 -9.91 2.23
N ALA A 177 -14.55 -10.42 2.91
CA ALA A 177 -14.02 -11.75 2.63
C ALA A 177 -15.04 -12.86 2.94
N LEU A 178 -15.76 -12.77 4.07
CA LEU A 178 -16.82 -13.70 4.45
C LEU A 178 -18.00 -13.67 3.47
N ALA A 179 -18.39 -12.49 2.97
CA ALA A 179 -19.42 -12.35 1.94
C ALA A 179 -18.99 -13.00 0.63
N GLY A 180 -17.73 -12.88 0.25
CA GLY A 180 -17.15 -13.58 -0.90
C GLY A 180 -17.27 -15.10 -0.75
N VAL A 181 -16.90 -15.64 0.42
CA VAL A 181 -17.05 -17.09 0.72
C VAL A 181 -18.52 -17.51 0.69
N ALA A 182 -19.43 -16.70 1.25
CA ALA A 182 -20.87 -16.99 1.23
C ALA A 182 -21.38 -17.13 -0.21
N GLY A 183 -20.97 -16.23 -1.12
CA GLY A 183 -21.38 -16.28 -2.51
C GLY A 183 -20.80 -17.49 -3.26
N VAL A 184 -19.52 -17.79 -3.06
CA VAL A 184 -18.87 -18.97 -3.67
C VAL A 184 -19.53 -20.25 -3.20
N ALA A 185 -19.83 -20.38 -1.91
CA ALA A 185 -20.43 -21.58 -1.33
C ALA A 185 -21.94 -21.74 -1.65
N ALA A 186 -22.65 -20.66 -1.96
CA ALA A 186 -24.07 -20.69 -2.28
C ALA A 186 -24.38 -21.37 -3.63
N VAL A 187 -23.44 -21.39 -4.57
CA VAL A 187 -23.62 -22.07 -5.85
C VAL A 187 -23.12 -23.51 -5.74
N PRO A 188 -23.95 -24.50 -6.13
CA PRO A 188 -23.55 -25.90 -6.03
C PRO A 188 -22.25 -26.20 -6.75
N TRP A 189 -21.38 -26.96 -6.09
CA TRP A 189 -20.13 -27.45 -6.65
C TRP A 189 -20.41 -28.72 -7.45
N GLY A 190 -19.87 -28.82 -8.66
CA GLY A 190 -19.84 -30.10 -9.37
C GLY A 190 -19.10 -31.15 -8.56
N ALA A 191 -19.31 -32.44 -8.84
CA ALA A 191 -18.63 -33.52 -8.17
C ALA A 191 -17.12 -33.40 -8.36
N VAL A 192 -16.42 -32.96 -7.32
CA VAL A 192 -14.97 -32.72 -7.34
C VAL A 192 -14.27 -33.82 -6.58
N GLY A 193 -13.31 -34.45 -7.23
CA GLY A 193 -12.46 -35.47 -6.57
C GLY A 193 -11.57 -34.83 -5.48
N PRO A 194 -11.14 -35.61 -4.47
CA PRO A 194 -10.42 -35.11 -3.29
C PRO A 194 -9.03 -34.48 -3.58
N ALA A 195 -8.55 -34.58 -4.81
CA ALA A 195 -7.22 -34.09 -5.21
C ALA A 195 -7.24 -32.73 -5.96
N ALA A 196 -8.40 -32.11 -6.13
CA ALA A 196 -8.48 -30.84 -6.86
C ALA A 196 -7.97 -29.67 -6.02
N SER A 197 -7.07 -28.86 -6.61
CA SER A 197 -6.52 -27.65 -5.98
C SER A 197 -7.62 -26.61 -5.71
N LEU A 198 -7.40 -25.74 -4.73
CA LEU A 198 -8.31 -24.62 -4.35
C LEU A 198 -8.78 -23.77 -5.54
N ALA A 199 -7.89 -23.57 -6.52
CA ALA A 199 -8.16 -22.75 -7.68
C ALA A 199 -8.91 -23.49 -8.80
N ALA A 200 -8.80 -24.84 -8.86
CA ALA A 200 -9.38 -25.63 -9.95
C ALA A 200 -10.84 -26.02 -9.74
N THR A 201 -11.40 -25.76 -8.56
CA THR A 201 -12.73 -26.25 -8.15
C THR A 201 -13.84 -25.21 -8.19
N ALA A 202 -13.51 -23.92 -8.12
CA ALA A 202 -14.48 -22.84 -8.23
C ALA A 202 -14.67 -22.45 -9.70
N GLY A 203 -15.86 -22.70 -10.25
CA GLY A 203 -16.22 -22.28 -11.61
C GLY A 203 -16.53 -20.77 -11.68
N ALA A 204 -16.74 -20.27 -12.89
CA ALA A 204 -17.09 -18.89 -13.13
C ALA A 204 -18.35 -18.42 -12.37
N PRO A 205 -19.45 -19.19 -12.29
CA PRO A 205 -20.65 -18.75 -11.57
C PRO A 205 -20.44 -18.59 -10.05
N GLN A 206 -19.67 -19.48 -9.43
CA GLN A 206 -19.33 -19.40 -8.01
C GLN A 206 -18.51 -18.16 -7.70
N LEU A 207 -17.47 -17.91 -8.50
CA LEU A 207 -16.60 -16.75 -8.35
C LEU A 207 -17.36 -15.45 -8.66
N LEU A 208 -18.28 -15.46 -9.61
CA LEU A 208 -19.10 -14.30 -9.94
C LEU A 208 -19.99 -13.91 -8.75
N LEU A 209 -20.75 -14.85 -8.19
CA LEU A 209 -21.62 -14.56 -7.04
C LEU A 209 -20.80 -14.14 -5.82
N GLY A 210 -19.66 -14.80 -5.56
CA GLY A 210 -18.74 -14.42 -4.49
C GLY A 210 -18.21 -12.99 -4.66
N ALA A 211 -17.78 -12.64 -5.86
CA ALA A 211 -17.27 -11.30 -6.15
C ALA A 211 -18.38 -10.23 -6.08
N VAL A 212 -19.58 -10.50 -6.55
CA VAL A 212 -20.73 -9.57 -6.46
C VAL A 212 -21.09 -9.31 -5.00
N LEU A 213 -21.21 -10.35 -4.16
CA LEU A 213 -21.50 -10.17 -2.73
C LEU A 213 -20.36 -9.44 -2.00
N ALA A 214 -19.11 -9.77 -2.30
CA ALA A 214 -17.95 -9.05 -1.76
C ALA A 214 -17.99 -7.56 -2.15
N ALA A 215 -18.29 -7.23 -3.41
CA ALA A 215 -18.43 -5.85 -3.88
C ALA A 215 -19.58 -5.13 -3.17
N ALA A 216 -20.74 -5.78 -3.01
CA ALA A 216 -21.89 -5.21 -2.31
C ALA A 216 -21.57 -4.88 -0.85
N VAL A 217 -20.91 -5.81 -0.12
CA VAL A 217 -20.51 -5.59 1.27
C VAL A 217 -19.39 -4.55 1.38
N ALA A 218 -18.44 -4.50 0.44
CA ALA A 218 -17.42 -3.46 0.42
C ALA A 218 -18.03 -2.06 0.20
N ALA A 219 -18.97 -1.92 -0.73
CA ALA A 219 -19.70 -0.68 -0.95
C ALA A 219 -20.55 -0.29 0.28
N ALA A 220 -21.28 -1.25 0.87
CA ALA A 220 -22.04 -1.03 2.09
C ALA A 220 -21.11 -0.60 3.25
N SER A 221 -19.92 -1.18 3.38
CA SER A 221 -18.93 -0.81 4.38
C SER A 221 -18.45 0.63 4.23
N LEU A 222 -18.16 1.08 3.00
CA LEU A 222 -17.76 2.46 2.72
C LEU A 222 -18.86 3.48 3.12
N LEU A 223 -20.14 3.10 2.97
CA LEU A 223 -21.26 3.93 3.38
C LEU A 223 -21.52 3.87 4.89
N ALA A 224 -21.34 2.68 5.50
CA ALA A 224 -21.66 2.44 6.89
C ALA A 224 -20.62 2.99 7.86
N LEU A 225 -19.32 2.95 7.51
CA LEU A 225 -18.24 3.28 8.45
C LEU A 225 -18.06 4.77 8.73
N GLY A 226 -18.54 5.69 7.92
CA GLY A 226 -18.48 7.14 8.14
C GLY A 226 -17.08 7.73 8.45
N ARG A 227 -16.33 7.14 9.39
CA ARG A 227 -14.99 7.58 9.85
C ARG A 227 -13.97 6.45 9.78
N ALA A 228 -13.69 5.92 8.59
CA ALA A 228 -12.77 4.79 8.42
C ALA A 228 -11.27 5.14 8.40
N GLY A 229 -10.91 6.42 8.53
CA GLY A 229 -9.52 6.87 8.34
C GLY A 229 -9.01 6.63 6.90
N ARG A 230 -7.87 7.26 6.54
CA ARG A 230 -7.32 7.17 5.17
C ARG A 230 -7.00 5.71 4.77
N ALA A 231 -6.34 4.97 5.67
CA ALA A 231 -5.96 3.58 5.41
C ALA A 231 -7.18 2.65 5.27
N GLY A 232 -8.21 2.84 6.10
CA GLY A 232 -9.45 2.06 6.04
C GLY A 232 -10.22 2.31 4.74
N VAL A 233 -10.36 3.58 4.32
CA VAL A 233 -10.98 3.92 3.03
C VAL A 233 -10.19 3.30 1.88
N ALA A 234 -8.85 3.39 1.89
CA ALA A 234 -8.01 2.78 0.87
C ALA A 234 -8.18 1.25 0.81
N ALA A 235 -8.20 0.58 1.97
CA ALA A 235 -8.37 -0.88 2.03
C ALA A 235 -9.75 -1.32 1.48
N LEU A 236 -10.83 -0.63 1.86
CA LEU A 236 -12.19 -0.95 1.41
C LEU A 236 -12.41 -0.62 -0.08
N LEU A 237 -11.85 0.50 -0.57
CA LEU A 237 -11.87 0.80 -2.00
C LEU A 237 -11.04 -0.22 -2.79
N GLY A 238 -9.91 -0.68 -2.23
CA GLY A 238 -9.11 -1.75 -2.82
C GLY A 238 -9.90 -3.06 -2.92
N ALA A 239 -10.58 -3.44 -1.85
CA ALA A 239 -11.44 -4.64 -1.82
C ALA A 239 -12.61 -4.52 -2.81
N LEU A 240 -13.26 -3.36 -2.87
CA LEU A 240 -14.32 -3.08 -3.85
C LEU A 240 -13.81 -3.19 -5.29
N THR A 241 -12.68 -2.54 -5.58
CA THR A 241 -12.05 -2.59 -6.91
C THR A 241 -11.69 -4.02 -7.29
N ALA A 242 -11.07 -4.78 -6.38
CA ALA A 242 -10.74 -6.17 -6.63
C ALA A 242 -11.99 -7.02 -6.90
N ALA A 243 -13.02 -6.86 -6.09
CA ALA A 243 -14.27 -7.59 -6.25
C ALA A 243 -14.97 -7.25 -7.57
N VAL A 244 -15.02 -5.98 -7.97
CA VAL A 244 -15.60 -5.54 -9.25
C VAL A 244 -14.83 -6.11 -10.43
N LEU A 245 -13.48 -6.06 -10.41
CA LEU A 245 -12.67 -6.61 -11.49
C LEU A 245 -12.84 -8.12 -11.63
N VAL A 246 -12.88 -8.85 -10.51
CA VAL A 246 -13.15 -10.30 -10.52
C VAL A 246 -14.57 -10.58 -11.01
N ALA A 247 -15.58 -9.82 -10.58
CA ALA A 247 -16.94 -9.98 -11.05
C ALA A 247 -17.06 -9.74 -12.56
N LEU A 248 -16.38 -8.72 -13.10
CA LEU A 248 -16.36 -8.46 -14.54
C LEU A 248 -15.68 -9.60 -15.32
N ALA A 249 -14.52 -10.06 -14.86
CA ALA A 249 -13.78 -11.14 -15.52
C ALA A 249 -14.59 -12.45 -15.50
N THR A 250 -15.17 -12.81 -14.36
CA THR A 250 -15.99 -14.02 -14.21
C THR A 250 -17.33 -13.88 -14.94
N GLY A 251 -17.93 -12.69 -14.96
CA GLY A 251 -19.13 -12.39 -15.73
C GLY A 251 -18.94 -12.61 -17.23
N VAL A 252 -17.83 -12.10 -17.78
CA VAL A 252 -17.46 -12.37 -19.17
C VAL A 252 -17.24 -13.88 -19.39
N ALA A 253 -16.51 -14.55 -18.50
CA ALA A 253 -16.24 -15.97 -18.62
C ALA A 253 -17.53 -16.83 -18.61
N THR A 254 -18.54 -16.43 -17.84
CA THR A 254 -19.86 -17.12 -17.85
C THR A 254 -20.63 -16.89 -19.16
N LEU A 255 -20.47 -15.74 -19.81
CA LEU A 255 -21.15 -15.42 -21.06
C LEU A 255 -20.55 -16.14 -22.29
N VAL A 256 -19.24 -16.39 -22.25
CA VAL A 256 -18.49 -17.04 -23.37
C VAL A 256 -18.27 -18.54 -23.15
N ASP A 257 -18.84 -19.09 -22.07
CA ASP A 257 -18.65 -20.49 -21.65
C ASP A 257 -17.16 -20.93 -21.53
N ALA A 258 -16.29 -19.93 -21.27
CA ALA A 258 -14.83 -20.09 -21.14
C ALA A 258 -14.45 -20.22 -19.64
N GLY A 259 -14.87 -21.30 -19.00
CA GLY A 259 -14.94 -21.39 -17.55
C GLY A 259 -13.75 -22.02 -16.80
N ASP A 260 -12.57 -22.19 -17.42
CA ASP A 260 -11.41 -22.72 -16.67
C ASP A 260 -10.73 -21.63 -15.80
N ALA A 261 -10.20 -22.04 -14.66
CA ALA A 261 -9.60 -21.12 -13.69
C ALA A 261 -8.43 -20.32 -14.27
N ALA A 262 -7.67 -20.89 -15.19
CA ALA A 262 -6.54 -20.25 -15.84
C ALA A 262 -7.00 -19.15 -16.81
N GLY A 263 -8.04 -19.40 -17.59
CA GLY A 263 -8.63 -18.41 -18.50
C GLY A 263 -9.24 -17.22 -17.74
N ILE A 264 -10.00 -17.52 -16.64
CA ILE A 264 -10.56 -16.47 -15.78
C ILE A 264 -9.44 -15.62 -15.16
N ALA A 265 -8.38 -16.26 -14.65
CA ALA A 265 -7.25 -15.56 -14.06
C ALA A 265 -6.50 -14.70 -15.09
N ALA A 266 -6.28 -15.23 -16.30
CA ALA A 266 -5.65 -14.47 -17.37
C ALA A 266 -6.47 -13.23 -17.75
N GLY A 267 -7.79 -13.38 -17.89
CA GLY A 267 -8.69 -12.27 -18.16
C GLY A 267 -8.74 -11.24 -17.04
N ALA A 268 -8.81 -11.68 -15.79
CA ALA A 268 -8.81 -10.81 -14.61
C ALA A 268 -7.49 -10.01 -14.47
N GLY A 269 -6.34 -10.67 -14.69
CA GLY A 269 -5.02 -10.02 -14.66
C GLY A 269 -4.86 -8.97 -15.77
N ALA A 270 -5.26 -9.31 -17.00
CA ALA A 270 -5.25 -8.38 -18.13
C ALA A 270 -6.18 -7.18 -17.88
N LEU A 271 -7.41 -7.43 -17.40
CA LEU A 271 -8.38 -6.39 -17.07
C LEU A 271 -7.87 -5.46 -15.97
N ALA A 272 -7.25 -6.01 -14.92
CA ALA A 272 -6.66 -5.22 -13.83
C ALA A 272 -5.52 -4.32 -14.34
N LEU A 273 -4.69 -4.82 -15.25
CA LEU A 273 -3.63 -4.04 -15.87
C LEU A 273 -4.19 -2.88 -16.69
N VAL A 274 -5.21 -3.13 -17.54
CA VAL A 274 -5.89 -2.10 -18.33
C VAL A 274 -6.56 -1.08 -17.42
N ALA A 275 -7.31 -1.54 -16.42
CA ALA A 275 -7.95 -0.66 -15.42
C ALA A 275 -6.93 0.25 -14.74
N SER A 276 -5.72 -0.26 -14.46
CA SER A 276 -4.67 0.53 -13.80
C SER A 276 -4.23 1.78 -14.60
N ALA A 277 -4.43 1.82 -15.90
CA ALA A 277 -4.17 3.02 -16.71
C ALA A 277 -5.20 4.13 -16.47
N LEU A 278 -6.40 3.79 -16.01
CA LEU A 278 -7.49 4.74 -15.74
C LEU A 278 -7.49 5.28 -14.30
N LEU A 279 -6.68 4.69 -13.40
CA LEU A 279 -6.71 5.01 -11.97
C LEU A 279 -6.48 6.49 -11.62
N PRO A 280 -5.55 7.24 -12.26
CA PRO A 280 -5.39 8.65 -11.94
C PRO A 280 -6.67 9.46 -12.22
N ARG A 281 -7.33 9.18 -13.33
CA ARG A 281 -8.58 9.86 -13.71
C ARG A 281 -9.73 9.51 -12.75
N THR A 282 -9.86 8.24 -12.39
CA THR A 282 -10.90 7.79 -11.45
C THR A 282 -10.65 8.33 -10.05
N GLY A 283 -9.40 8.43 -9.59
CA GLY A 283 -9.04 9.02 -8.31
C GLY A 283 -9.43 10.50 -8.22
N ILE A 284 -9.15 11.29 -9.25
CA ILE A 284 -9.53 12.71 -9.34
C ILE A 284 -11.06 12.85 -9.35
N ALA A 285 -11.77 12.02 -10.12
CA ALA A 285 -13.22 12.05 -10.20
C ALA A 285 -13.90 11.69 -8.86
N LEU A 286 -13.40 10.65 -8.17
CA LEU A 286 -13.93 10.24 -6.85
C LEU A 286 -13.73 11.34 -5.79
N ALA A 287 -12.62 12.05 -5.83
CA ALA A 287 -12.33 13.13 -4.90
C ALA A 287 -13.04 14.44 -5.22
N ARG A 288 -13.70 14.54 -6.38
CA ARG A 288 -14.33 15.76 -6.88
C ARG A 288 -13.40 16.96 -6.82
N LEU A 289 -12.12 16.75 -7.22
CA LEU A 289 -11.16 17.85 -7.30
C LEU A 289 -11.58 18.81 -8.42
N PRO A 290 -11.67 20.13 -8.13
CA PRO A 290 -11.93 21.10 -9.17
C PRO A 290 -10.72 21.12 -10.12
N LEU A 291 -10.96 20.86 -11.39
CA LEU A 291 -9.93 21.05 -12.41
C LEU A 291 -9.74 22.56 -12.59
N PRO A 292 -8.51 23.07 -12.60
CA PRO A 292 -8.27 24.49 -12.84
C PRO A 292 -8.80 24.85 -14.23
N ARG A 293 -9.76 25.77 -14.26
CA ARG A 293 -10.20 26.38 -15.51
C ARG A 293 -9.12 27.37 -15.91
N VAL A 294 -8.55 27.19 -17.06
CA VAL A 294 -7.66 28.20 -17.66
C VAL A 294 -8.59 29.20 -18.34
N PRO A 295 -8.75 30.43 -17.79
CA PRO A 295 -9.61 31.44 -18.41
C PRO A 295 -9.09 31.75 -19.82
N ALA A 296 -9.96 31.65 -20.80
CA ALA A 296 -9.64 31.94 -22.21
C ALA A 296 -9.78 33.43 -22.54
N SER A 297 -10.43 34.22 -21.66
CA SER A 297 -10.64 35.66 -21.85
C SER A 297 -10.42 36.45 -20.55
N ALA A 298 -10.21 37.76 -20.67
CA ALA A 298 -10.07 38.68 -19.54
C ALA A 298 -11.36 38.80 -18.71
N GLU A 299 -12.52 38.60 -19.32
CA GLU A 299 -13.83 38.59 -18.68
C GLU A 299 -14.01 37.35 -17.81
N GLU A 300 -13.59 36.17 -18.27
CA GLU A 300 -13.59 34.93 -17.49
C GLU A 300 -12.60 34.98 -16.30
N LEU A 301 -11.54 35.77 -16.40
CA LEU A 301 -10.61 36.03 -15.30
C LEU A 301 -11.22 36.91 -14.21
N ALA A 302 -12.10 37.85 -14.60
CA ALA A 302 -12.81 38.73 -13.67
C ALA A 302 -13.97 38.05 -12.95
N ASP A 303 -14.57 37.01 -13.56
CA ASP A 303 -15.64 36.18 -13.02
C ASP A 303 -15.11 34.96 -12.22
N ASP A 304 -13.82 34.90 -11.87
CA ASP A 304 -13.25 33.79 -11.08
C ASP A 304 -13.95 33.72 -9.71
N PRO A 305 -14.68 32.66 -9.38
CA PRO A 305 -15.47 32.53 -8.16
C PRO A 305 -14.64 32.43 -6.88
N GLY A 306 -13.41 32.90 -6.93
CA GLY A 306 -12.50 32.93 -5.79
C GLY A 306 -11.82 31.60 -5.50
N VAL A 307 -10.69 31.68 -4.84
CA VAL A 307 -9.88 30.52 -4.43
C VAL A 307 -10.70 29.73 -3.42
N ALA A 308 -11.04 28.48 -3.75
CA ALA A 308 -11.64 27.56 -2.80
C ALA A 308 -10.79 27.53 -1.52
N GLU A 309 -11.43 27.52 -0.35
CA GLU A 309 -10.74 27.53 0.93
C GLU A 309 -9.64 26.49 0.98
N HIS A 310 -8.42 26.89 1.30
CA HIS A 310 -7.23 26.02 1.28
C HIS A 310 -7.47 24.69 2.01
N ALA A 311 -8.16 24.73 3.14
CA ALA A 311 -8.53 23.56 3.93
C ALA A 311 -9.49 22.59 3.21
N ASP A 312 -10.33 23.07 2.28
CA ASP A 312 -11.20 22.20 1.50
C ASP A 312 -10.44 21.51 0.36
N ILE A 313 -9.53 22.23 -0.27
CA ILE A 313 -8.64 21.66 -1.29
C ILE A 313 -7.75 20.55 -0.68
N GLU A 314 -7.18 20.82 0.49
CA GLU A 314 -6.34 19.83 1.20
C GLU A 314 -7.14 18.58 1.58
N ARG A 315 -8.35 18.72 2.13
CA ARG A 315 -9.24 17.58 2.42
C ARG A 315 -9.59 16.76 1.18
N ARG A 316 -9.82 17.42 0.04
CA ARG A 316 -10.13 16.73 -1.23
C ARG A 316 -8.90 16.03 -1.80
N ALA A 317 -7.72 16.65 -1.72
CA ALA A 317 -6.46 16.04 -2.13
C ALA A 317 -6.16 14.79 -1.31
N ASP A 318 -6.37 14.83 0.00
CA ASP A 318 -6.23 13.67 0.89
C ASP A 318 -7.16 12.51 0.53
N ARG A 319 -8.41 12.82 0.21
CA ARG A 319 -9.37 11.80 -0.27
C ARG A 319 -8.94 11.22 -1.62
N ALA A 320 -8.42 12.05 -2.53
CA ALA A 320 -7.89 11.60 -3.82
C ALA A 320 -6.74 10.62 -3.63
N HIS A 321 -5.79 10.94 -2.74
CA HIS A 321 -4.67 10.07 -2.43
C HIS A 321 -5.11 8.75 -1.79
N ALA A 322 -6.06 8.78 -0.86
CA ALA A 322 -6.60 7.57 -0.25
C ALA A 322 -7.36 6.71 -1.28
N ALA A 323 -8.17 7.33 -2.14
CA ALA A 323 -8.90 6.65 -3.20
C ALA A 323 -7.94 6.00 -4.21
N LEU A 324 -6.95 6.76 -4.70
CA LEU A 324 -5.96 6.24 -5.64
C LEU A 324 -5.16 5.09 -5.04
N SER A 325 -4.76 5.19 -3.76
CA SER A 325 -4.06 4.10 -3.07
C SER A 325 -4.89 2.83 -2.98
N GLY A 326 -6.20 2.97 -2.72
CA GLY A 326 -7.13 1.84 -2.71
C GLY A 326 -7.30 1.20 -4.08
N LEU A 327 -7.54 2.01 -5.11
CA LEU A 327 -7.67 1.54 -6.50
C LEU A 327 -6.42 0.79 -6.97
N VAL A 328 -5.22 1.34 -6.68
CA VAL A 328 -3.93 0.72 -6.99
C VAL A 328 -3.76 -0.62 -6.28
N LEU A 329 -4.10 -0.66 -4.98
CA LEU A 329 -4.04 -1.90 -4.19
C LEU A 329 -5.00 -2.95 -4.75
N GLY A 330 -6.22 -2.57 -5.12
CA GLY A 330 -7.21 -3.49 -5.70
C GLY A 330 -6.76 -4.09 -7.01
N CYS A 331 -6.27 -3.28 -7.96
CA CYS A 331 -5.72 -3.76 -9.22
C CYS A 331 -4.48 -4.66 -8.99
N GLY A 332 -3.57 -4.26 -8.10
CA GLY A 332 -2.39 -5.05 -7.73
C GLY A 332 -2.76 -6.39 -7.12
N ALA A 333 -3.75 -6.43 -6.22
CA ALA A 333 -4.21 -7.66 -5.56
C ALA A 333 -4.85 -8.64 -6.55
N VAL A 334 -5.68 -8.14 -7.49
CA VAL A 334 -6.26 -8.98 -8.56
C VAL A 334 -5.17 -9.56 -9.45
N THR A 335 -4.19 -8.73 -9.83
CA THR A 335 -3.07 -9.20 -10.66
C THR A 335 -2.24 -10.25 -9.92
N ALA A 336 -1.93 -10.04 -8.64
CA ALA A 336 -1.19 -11.01 -7.82
C ALA A 336 -1.97 -12.31 -7.61
N GLY A 337 -3.28 -12.23 -7.38
CA GLY A 337 -4.18 -13.39 -7.32
C GLY A 337 -4.23 -14.15 -8.65
N ALA A 338 -4.34 -13.44 -9.77
CA ALA A 338 -4.30 -14.03 -11.11
C ALA A 338 -3.00 -14.79 -11.37
N VAL A 339 -1.86 -14.19 -11.04
CA VAL A 339 -0.54 -14.86 -11.13
C VAL A 339 -0.51 -16.13 -10.31
N THR A 340 -0.99 -16.09 -9.08
CA THR A 340 -1.02 -17.25 -8.19
C THR A 340 -1.90 -18.36 -8.75
N VAL A 341 -3.08 -18.03 -9.28
CA VAL A 341 -3.97 -19.00 -9.92
C VAL A 341 -3.33 -19.61 -11.17
N LEU A 342 -2.72 -18.80 -12.04
CA LEU A 342 -2.02 -19.27 -13.23
C LEU A 342 -0.86 -20.21 -12.90
N ALA A 343 -0.12 -19.92 -11.84
CA ALA A 343 1.00 -20.75 -11.39
C ALA A 343 0.55 -22.10 -10.78
N LEU A 344 -0.64 -22.13 -10.16
CA LEU A 344 -1.18 -23.31 -9.49
C LEU A 344 -2.15 -24.12 -10.37
N ALA A 345 -2.61 -23.57 -11.50
CA ALA A 345 -3.58 -24.23 -12.36
C ALA A 345 -2.93 -25.41 -13.11
N PRO A 346 -3.53 -26.60 -13.09
CA PRO A 346 -3.00 -27.79 -13.76
C PRO A 346 -3.31 -27.76 -15.27
N VAL A 347 -2.84 -26.76 -15.98
CA VAL A 347 -3.03 -26.64 -17.43
C VAL A 347 -1.78 -27.18 -18.14
N GLY A 348 -1.98 -28.19 -18.98
CA GLY A 348 -0.91 -28.79 -19.78
C GLY A 348 -0.74 -28.15 -21.17
N GLY A 349 0.30 -28.59 -21.87
CA GLY A 349 0.56 -28.18 -23.24
C GLY A 349 0.97 -26.72 -23.37
N TRP A 350 0.73 -26.15 -24.56
CA TRP A 350 1.12 -24.78 -24.89
C TRP A 350 0.38 -23.72 -24.07
N ARG A 351 -0.88 -23.97 -23.67
CA ARG A 351 -1.66 -23.07 -22.81
C ARG A 351 -1.02 -22.93 -21.43
N GLY A 352 -0.48 -24.03 -20.87
CA GLY A 352 0.26 -23.98 -19.61
C GLY A 352 1.52 -23.15 -19.72
N VAL A 353 2.28 -23.28 -20.82
CA VAL A 353 3.45 -22.44 -21.09
C VAL A 353 3.06 -20.97 -21.20
N ALA A 354 2.00 -20.65 -21.97
CA ALA A 354 1.47 -19.30 -22.08
C ALA A 354 1.02 -18.74 -20.73
N GLY A 355 0.40 -19.55 -19.86
CA GLY A 355 0.02 -19.19 -18.49
C GLY A 355 1.23 -18.81 -17.64
N TRP A 356 2.30 -19.58 -17.69
CA TRP A 356 3.55 -19.27 -16.98
C TRP A 356 4.21 -17.98 -17.51
N VAL A 357 4.26 -17.82 -18.84
CA VAL A 357 4.78 -16.58 -19.45
C VAL A 357 3.96 -15.36 -19.01
N LEU A 358 2.63 -15.47 -19.02
CA LEU A 358 1.75 -14.40 -18.54
C LEU A 358 1.97 -14.08 -17.06
N ALA A 359 2.09 -15.12 -16.23
CA ALA A 359 2.29 -14.96 -14.79
C ALA A 359 3.60 -14.24 -14.46
N VAL A 360 4.71 -14.63 -15.11
CA VAL A 360 6.00 -13.95 -14.99
C VAL A 360 5.90 -12.51 -15.49
N LEU A 361 5.28 -12.29 -16.65
CA LEU A 361 5.12 -10.97 -17.25
C LEU A 361 4.33 -10.03 -16.33
N LEU A 362 3.19 -10.48 -15.79
CA LEU A 362 2.36 -9.71 -14.86
C LEU A 362 3.12 -9.37 -13.57
N THR A 363 3.92 -10.32 -13.03
CA THR A 363 4.74 -10.09 -11.84
C THR A 363 5.78 -9.01 -12.09
N LEU A 364 6.49 -9.06 -13.23
CA LEU A 364 7.47 -8.04 -13.60
C LEU A 364 6.82 -6.68 -13.83
N LEU A 365 5.65 -6.65 -14.48
CA LEU A 365 4.91 -5.41 -14.71
C LEU A 365 4.43 -4.78 -13.41
N LEU A 366 3.97 -5.54 -12.41
CA LEU A 366 3.66 -5.01 -11.08
C LEU A 366 4.87 -4.33 -10.45
N ALA A 367 6.04 -4.96 -10.51
CA ALA A 367 7.27 -4.41 -9.97
C ALA A 367 7.72 -3.15 -10.73
N LEU A 368 7.67 -3.15 -12.07
CA LEU A 368 8.03 -2.01 -12.89
C LEU A 368 7.09 -0.83 -12.69
N ARG A 369 5.79 -1.08 -12.61
CA ARG A 369 4.76 -0.06 -12.45
C ARG A 369 4.81 0.66 -11.10
N SER A 370 5.42 0.06 -10.06
CA SER A 370 5.64 0.74 -8.77
C SER A 370 6.43 2.05 -8.93
N ARG A 371 7.28 2.15 -9.95
CA ARG A 371 8.10 3.34 -10.24
C ARG A 371 7.31 4.52 -10.80
N THR A 372 6.10 4.30 -11.34
CA THR A 372 5.28 5.35 -11.93
C THR A 372 4.58 6.22 -10.89
N TYR A 373 4.51 5.75 -9.64
CA TYR A 373 3.88 6.45 -8.55
C TYR A 373 4.89 7.21 -7.70
N ALA A 374 4.70 8.52 -7.57
CA ALA A 374 5.52 9.37 -6.71
C ALA A 374 5.24 9.14 -5.22
N ASN A 375 4.03 8.67 -4.87
CA ASN A 375 3.66 8.39 -3.49
C ASN A 375 4.17 7.01 -3.05
N GLY A 376 5.00 6.98 -2.00
CA GLY A 376 5.60 5.76 -1.47
C GLY A 376 4.58 4.70 -1.04
N VAL A 377 3.40 5.08 -0.54
CA VAL A 377 2.35 4.13 -0.14
C VAL A 377 1.85 3.32 -1.34
N GLN A 378 1.64 3.96 -2.48
CA GLN A 378 1.19 3.31 -3.71
C GLN A 378 2.27 2.41 -4.31
N ALA A 379 3.52 2.91 -4.33
CA ALA A 379 4.67 2.14 -4.79
C ALA A 379 4.89 0.87 -3.94
N VAL A 380 4.85 1.00 -2.61
CA VAL A 380 4.97 -0.13 -1.67
C VAL A 380 3.83 -1.12 -1.84
N ALA A 381 2.58 -0.66 -2.03
CA ALA A 381 1.44 -1.54 -2.27
C ALA A 381 1.66 -2.43 -3.50
N LEU A 382 2.12 -1.86 -4.62
CA LEU A 382 2.42 -2.64 -5.83
C LEU A 382 3.60 -3.59 -5.65
N LEU A 383 4.67 -3.17 -4.95
CA LEU A 383 5.80 -4.04 -4.66
C LEU A 383 5.40 -5.22 -3.77
N VAL A 384 4.56 -5.00 -2.76
CA VAL A 384 4.01 -6.06 -1.92
C VAL A 384 3.18 -7.03 -2.77
N CYS A 385 2.31 -6.53 -3.66
CA CYS A 385 1.57 -7.38 -4.59
C CYS A 385 2.51 -8.16 -5.52
N ALA A 386 3.60 -7.54 -6.01
CA ALA A 386 4.60 -8.23 -6.85
C ALA A 386 5.35 -9.32 -6.07
N LEU A 387 5.66 -9.11 -4.79
CA LEU A 387 6.27 -10.11 -3.92
C LEU A 387 5.32 -11.30 -3.68
N PHE A 388 4.04 -11.04 -3.43
CA PHE A 388 3.03 -12.12 -3.32
C PHE A 388 2.88 -12.89 -4.63
N ALA A 389 2.85 -12.22 -5.77
CA ALA A 389 2.84 -12.85 -7.08
C ALA A 389 4.08 -13.73 -7.30
N GLY A 390 5.26 -13.19 -6.98
CA GLY A 390 6.53 -13.93 -7.06
C GLY A 390 6.56 -15.17 -6.14
N ALA A 391 6.03 -15.05 -4.92
CA ALA A 391 5.88 -16.19 -4.02
C ALA A 391 4.93 -17.26 -4.60
N GLY A 392 3.82 -16.83 -5.21
CA GLY A 392 2.89 -17.73 -5.93
C GLY A 392 3.57 -18.48 -7.07
N LEU A 393 4.42 -17.80 -7.86
CA LEU A 393 5.23 -18.42 -8.91
C LEU A 393 6.19 -19.48 -8.35
N VAL A 394 6.90 -19.17 -7.28
CA VAL A 394 7.85 -20.11 -6.63
C VAL A 394 7.11 -21.34 -6.12
N VAL A 395 5.98 -21.15 -5.43
CA VAL A 395 5.15 -22.25 -4.92
C VAL A 395 4.60 -23.09 -6.06
N GLY A 396 4.02 -22.46 -7.10
CA GLY A 396 3.50 -23.15 -8.26
C GLY A 396 4.58 -23.99 -8.96
N TRP A 397 5.78 -23.42 -9.15
CA TRP A 397 6.90 -24.14 -9.75
C TRP A 397 7.36 -25.32 -8.88
N LEU A 398 7.43 -25.12 -7.55
CA LEU A 398 7.78 -26.18 -6.60
C LEU A 398 6.83 -27.37 -6.68
N LEU A 399 5.54 -27.14 -6.90
CA LEU A 399 4.52 -28.20 -6.97
C LEU A 399 4.55 -28.98 -8.29
N VAL A 400 5.04 -28.38 -9.38
CA VAL A 400 5.05 -28.99 -10.73
C VAL A 400 6.43 -29.55 -11.11
N ALA A 401 7.50 -29.05 -10.49
CA ALA A 401 8.87 -29.39 -10.84
C ALA A 401 9.22 -30.86 -10.44
N PRO A 402 10.02 -31.56 -11.26
CA PRO A 402 10.60 -32.82 -10.84
C PRO A 402 11.42 -32.67 -9.55
N PRO A 403 11.53 -33.72 -8.70
CA PRO A 403 12.18 -33.58 -7.38
C PRO A 403 13.60 -32.99 -7.42
N ALA A 404 14.42 -33.36 -8.42
CA ALA A 404 15.76 -32.82 -8.57
C ALA A 404 15.76 -31.31 -8.88
N VAL A 405 14.83 -30.83 -9.71
CA VAL A 405 14.66 -29.39 -10.03
C VAL A 405 14.08 -28.68 -8.83
N ALA A 406 13.09 -29.25 -8.15
CA ALA A 406 12.49 -28.66 -6.94
C ALA A 406 13.54 -28.47 -5.83
N MET A 407 14.48 -29.40 -5.69
CA MET A 407 15.53 -29.33 -4.66
C MET A 407 16.63 -28.32 -4.95
N LEU A 408 17.00 -28.11 -6.22
CA LEU A 408 18.18 -27.30 -6.59
C LEU A 408 17.81 -26.00 -7.28
N ALA A 409 16.99 -26.06 -8.35
CA ALA A 409 16.72 -24.90 -9.18
C ALA A 409 15.72 -23.94 -8.53
N VAL A 410 14.67 -24.44 -7.87
CA VAL A 410 13.65 -23.56 -7.25
C VAL A 410 14.26 -22.70 -6.13
N PRO A 411 15.03 -23.27 -5.15
CA PRO A 411 15.70 -22.45 -4.14
C PRO A 411 16.71 -21.47 -4.73
N ALA A 412 17.50 -21.91 -5.74
CA ALA A 412 18.48 -21.05 -6.38
C ALA A 412 17.84 -19.81 -7.05
N VAL A 413 16.73 -20.00 -7.79
CA VAL A 413 15.99 -18.90 -8.42
C VAL A 413 15.31 -18.03 -7.38
N ALA A 414 14.72 -18.60 -6.32
CA ALA A 414 14.13 -17.84 -5.23
C ALA A 414 15.16 -16.94 -4.52
N LEU A 415 16.36 -17.50 -4.23
CA LEU A 415 17.47 -16.74 -3.64
C LEU A 415 17.98 -15.64 -4.59
N ALA A 416 18.13 -15.95 -5.88
CA ALA A 416 18.53 -14.96 -6.88
C ALA A 416 17.51 -13.83 -7.01
N ALA A 417 16.21 -14.16 -7.02
CA ALA A 417 15.14 -13.16 -7.02
C ALA A 417 15.14 -12.30 -5.75
N GLY A 418 15.35 -12.92 -4.57
CA GLY A 418 15.49 -12.21 -3.30
C GLY A 418 16.71 -11.29 -3.27
N ALA A 419 17.86 -11.78 -3.74
CA ALA A 419 19.08 -10.96 -3.87
C ALA A 419 18.88 -9.81 -4.86
N GLY A 420 18.21 -10.05 -5.99
CA GLY A 420 17.83 -9.01 -6.94
C GLY A 420 16.92 -7.95 -6.33
N ALA A 421 15.89 -8.35 -5.59
CA ALA A 421 15.00 -7.45 -4.87
C ALA A 421 15.76 -6.62 -3.82
N PHE A 422 16.68 -7.24 -3.08
CA PHE A 422 17.56 -6.55 -2.12
C PHE A 422 18.44 -5.50 -2.81
N VAL A 423 19.11 -5.87 -3.90
CA VAL A 423 19.96 -4.93 -4.68
C VAL A 423 19.11 -3.77 -5.21
N LEU A 424 17.96 -4.06 -5.80
CA LEU A 424 17.06 -3.03 -6.31
C LEU A 424 16.47 -2.14 -5.21
N GLY A 425 16.19 -2.68 -4.02
CA GLY A 425 15.62 -1.92 -2.90
C GLY A 425 16.64 -1.14 -2.08
N VAL A 426 17.86 -1.64 -1.90
CA VAL A 426 18.85 -1.07 -0.99
C VAL A 426 19.99 -0.38 -1.71
N VAL A 427 20.51 -0.98 -2.80
CA VAL A 427 21.71 -0.48 -3.49
C VAL A 427 21.36 0.53 -4.57
N VAL A 428 20.34 0.22 -5.36
CA VAL A 428 19.93 0.99 -6.53
C VAL A 428 19.36 2.37 -6.20
N PRO A 429 18.56 2.62 -5.14
CA PRO A 429 18.07 3.96 -4.81
C PRO A 429 19.16 4.98 -4.55
N ARG A 430 20.36 4.51 -4.18
CA ARG A 430 21.54 5.36 -3.94
C ARG A 430 22.27 5.76 -5.23
N ARG A 431 21.91 5.20 -6.39
CA ARG A 431 22.56 5.46 -7.68
C ARG A 431 21.66 6.29 -8.59
N ARG A 432 22.25 7.27 -9.28
CA ARG A 432 21.55 8.04 -10.31
C ARG A 432 21.53 7.22 -11.61
N PHE A 433 20.35 6.84 -12.07
CA PHE A 433 20.19 6.18 -13.37
C PHE A 433 20.46 7.14 -14.51
N SER A 434 21.16 6.63 -15.55
CA SER A 434 21.30 7.37 -16.80
C SER A 434 19.94 7.54 -17.50
N PRO A 435 19.71 8.62 -18.25
CA PRO A 435 18.48 8.80 -19.04
C PRO A 435 18.22 7.65 -20.00
N VAL A 436 19.28 7.06 -20.56
CA VAL A 436 19.19 5.90 -21.47
C VAL A 436 18.63 4.68 -20.75
N ALA A 437 19.11 4.38 -19.55
CA ALA A 437 18.61 3.24 -18.75
C ALA A 437 17.12 3.42 -18.39
N ARG A 438 16.69 4.64 -18.02
CA ARG A 438 15.27 4.94 -17.77
C ARG A 438 14.43 4.66 -19.02
N ARG A 439 14.85 5.18 -20.18
CA ARG A 439 14.13 4.99 -21.43
C ARG A 439 14.04 3.51 -21.82
N ALA A 440 15.11 2.73 -21.64
CA ALA A 440 15.10 1.29 -21.90
C ALA A 440 14.08 0.55 -21.06
N VAL A 441 13.97 0.89 -19.76
CA VAL A 441 12.98 0.27 -18.87
C VAL A 441 11.55 0.70 -19.23
N ASP A 442 11.33 1.95 -19.61
CA ASP A 442 10.00 2.43 -20.05
C ASP A 442 9.55 1.73 -21.33
N ILE A 443 10.47 1.49 -22.28
CA ILE A 443 10.19 0.71 -23.49
C ILE A 443 9.89 -0.75 -23.13
N ALA A 444 10.67 -1.36 -22.23
CA ALA A 444 10.42 -2.73 -21.79
C ALA A 444 9.05 -2.88 -21.11
N GLU A 445 8.65 -1.89 -20.29
CA GLU A 445 7.32 -1.86 -19.67
C GLU A 445 6.23 -1.74 -20.73
N ALA A 446 6.36 -0.84 -21.71
CA ALA A 446 5.39 -0.66 -22.78
C ALA A 446 5.22 -1.92 -23.66
N VAL A 447 6.33 -2.56 -24.03
CA VAL A 447 6.33 -3.84 -24.76
C VAL A 447 5.68 -4.94 -23.93
N GLY A 448 6.01 -5.01 -22.64
CA GLY A 448 5.39 -5.95 -21.71
C GLY A 448 3.88 -5.77 -21.62
N ILE A 449 3.39 -4.54 -21.45
CA ILE A 449 1.96 -4.23 -21.41
C ILE A 449 1.28 -4.66 -22.73
N ALA A 450 1.89 -4.37 -23.87
CA ALA A 450 1.35 -4.77 -25.17
C ALA A 450 1.28 -6.30 -25.34
N ALA A 451 2.24 -7.04 -24.75
CA ALA A 451 2.30 -8.49 -24.82
C ALA A 451 1.24 -9.18 -23.92
N VAL A 452 0.76 -8.52 -22.85
CA VAL A 452 -0.21 -9.14 -21.92
C VAL A 452 -1.49 -9.55 -22.64
N LEU A 453 -2.05 -8.70 -23.47
CA LEU A 453 -3.34 -9.00 -24.12
C LEU A 453 -3.27 -10.22 -25.05
N PRO A 454 -2.33 -10.33 -26.03
CA PRO A 454 -2.25 -11.51 -26.87
C PRO A 454 -1.94 -12.81 -26.09
N VAL A 455 -1.09 -12.73 -25.05
CA VAL A 455 -0.78 -13.91 -24.21
C VAL A 455 -1.99 -14.32 -23.38
N ALA A 456 -2.74 -13.34 -22.81
CA ALA A 456 -3.97 -13.65 -22.07
C ALA A 456 -5.03 -14.31 -22.97
N LEU A 457 -5.24 -13.82 -24.20
CA LEU A 457 -6.14 -14.44 -25.17
C LEU A 457 -5.69 -15.86 -25.54
N ALA A 458 -4.39 -16.10 -25.58
CA ALA A 458 -3.82 -17.44 -25.78
C ALA A 458 -4.16 -18.39 -24.62
N VAL A 459 -4.02 -17.94 -23.37
CA VAL A 459 -4.39 -18.71 -22.18
C VAL A 459 -5.90 -18.99 -22.14
N MET A 460 -6.72 -18.03 -22.55
CA MET A 460 -8.19 -18.18 -22.63
C MET A 460 -8.67 -19.09 -23.76
N ASP A 461 -7.74 -19.60 -24.58
CA ASP A 461 -8.01 -20.46 -25.75
C ASP A 461 -8.88 -19.81 -26.85
N LEU A 462 -8.96 -18.48 -26.87
CA LEU A 462 -9.78 -17.74 -27.83
C LEU A 462 -9.28 -17.88 -29.27
N TYR A 463 -7.97 -18.12 -29.47
CA TYR A 463 -7.43 -18.35 -30.82
C TYR A 463 -7.90 -19.67 -31.42
N THR A 464 -8.12 -20.71 -30.61
CA THR A 464 -8.67 -21.98 -31.09
C THR A 464 -10.17 -21.81 -31.37
N ALA A 465 -10.91 -21.13 -30.51
CA ALA A 465 -12.32 -20.85 -30.73
C ALA A 465 -12.55 -20.04 -32.05
N MET A 466 -11.71 -19.05 -32.32
CA MET A 466 -11.79 -18.25 -33.56
C MET A 466 -11.46 -19.04 -34.83
N ARG A 467 -10.69 -20.13 -34.74
CA ARG A 467 -10.38 -20.99 -35.88
C ARG A 467 -11.49 -21.98 -36.21
N LEU A 468 -12.40 -22.21 -35.28
CA LEU A 468 -13.52 -23.14 -35.40
C LEU A 468 -14.80 -22.43 -35.91
N LEU A 469 -14.79 -21.08 -35.99
CA LEU A 469 -15.80 -20.24 -36.63
C LEU A 469 -15.46 -19.99 -38.10
#